data_24054460c16040aa77df78fbd7a014aa
#
_entry.id   24054460c16040aa77df78fbd7a014aa
#
_cell.length_a   1.000
_cell.length_b   1.000
_cell.length_c   1.000
_cell.angle_alpha   90.00
_cell.angle_beta   90.00
_cell.angle_gamma   90.00
#
_symmetry.space_group_name_H-M   'P 1'
#
loop_
_entity.id
_entity.type
_entity.pdbx_description
1 polymer ?
#
loop_
_entity_poly.entity_id
_entity_poly.type
_entity_poly.pdbx_seq_one_letter_code
_entity_poly.pdbx_strand_id
1 'polypeptide(L)'
;MSEYQYPDKDDKLTVALINNEYDGLSWQKSEEKVMSVAVAAVSGLSTGRHHRTLLDVGCGIGRMFGVFAEHVGRIDALEPDRDRADKAHSQGRRIEERTGTKISVINGTIGSIAKDTKYDVVLSSHVIQHLGSRQAEELVRAMSDRLCTGGLLILTTTYACDGQERFYSESWDGKVRKSVRITPEDFERVYRDGTDLPVRMFAEETITKMAETASLRLVAFRPFHGKIDGQRTEHEHQPRDAFYLFVKEQGNKSVKEVGR
;
A
#
# COMPACT_ATOMS: atom_id res chain seq x y z
N MET A 1 -12.54 -14.24 3.30
CA MET A 1 -12.30 -12.91 2.71
C MET A 1 -12.87 -12.94 1.32
N SER A 2 -13.85 -12.08 1.00
CA SER A 2 -14.25 -11.88 -0.39
C SER A 2 -13.03 -11.35 -1.14
N GLU A 3 -12.69 -11.98 -2.24
CA GLU A 3 -11.63 -11.49 -3.12
C GLU A 3 -11.95 -10.06 -3.54
N TYR A 4 -10.97 -9.15 -3.41
CA TYR A 4 -11.09 -7.81 -3.98
C TYR A 4 -11.22 -7.98 -5.51
N GLN A 5 -12.33 -7.54 -6.04
CA GLN A 5 -12.51 -7.44 -7.49
C GLN A 5 -12.28 -5.99 -7.87
N TYR A 6 -11.27 -5.75 -8.71
CA TYR A 6 -11.16 -4.48 -9.39
C TYR A 6 -12.45 -4.21 -10.17
N PRO A 7 -12.90 -2.94 -10.24
CA PRO A 7 -13.95 -2.56 -11.16
C PRO A 7 -13.64 -3.09 -12.56
N ASP A 8 -14.67 -3.52 -13.26
CA ASP A 8 -14.62 -4.31 -14.49
C ASP A 8 -13.46 -3.91 -15.44
N LYS A 9 -12.84 -4.93 -16.07
CA LYS A 9 -11.66 -4.79 -16.95
C LYS A 9 -11.84 -3.82 -18.12
N ASP A 10 -13.08 -3.54 -18.49
CA ASP A 10 -13.47 -2.54 -19.48
C ASP A 10 -13.65 -1.14 -18.86
N ASP A 11 -13.47 -0.99 -17.54
CA ASP A 11 -13.54 0.31 -16.91
C ASP A 11 -12.35 1.16 -17.36
N LYS A 12 -12.68 2.17 -18.13
CA LYS A 12 -11.73 3.17 -18.64
C LYS A 12 -10.96 3.88 -17.54
N LEU A 13 -11.47 3.90 -16.29
CA LEU A 13 -10.77 4.44 -15.15
C LEU A 13 -9.57 3.56 -14.75
N THR A 14 -9.76 2.24 -14.69
CA THR A 14 -8.68 1.30 -14.40
C THR A 14 -7.58 1.40 -15.45
N VAL A 15 -7.96 1.49 -16.75
CA VAL A 15 -7.00 1.69 -17.85
C VAL A 15 -6.30 3.05 -17.75
N ALA A 16 -7.03 4.12 -17.43
CA ALA A 16 -6.46 5.46 -17.29
C ALA A 16 -5.54 5.57 -16.08
N LEU A 17 -5.91 4.97 -14.93
CA LEU A 17 -5.04 4.90 -13.75
C LEU A 17 -3.77 4.09 -14.02
N ILE A 18 -3.90 2.97 -14.73
CA ILE A 18 -2.74 2.18 -15.16
C ILE A 18 -1.83 3.00 -16.06
N ASN A 19 -2.37 3.71 -17.05
CA ASN A 19 -1.59 4.53 -17.97
C ASN A 19 -0.97 5.77 -17.29
N ASN A 20 -1.72 6.45 -16.42
CA ASN A 20 -1.24 7.62 -15.68
C ASN A 20 -0.22 7.26 -14.58
N GLU A 21 -0.28 6.06 -14.01
CA GLU A 21 0.76 5.57 -13.10
C GLU A 21 2.14 5.51 -13.77
N TYR A 22 2.21 5.51 -15.10
CA TYR A 22 3.43 5.43 -15.86
C TYR A 22 3.97 6.76 -16.35
N ASP A 23 3.09 7.65 -16.78
CA ASP A 23 3.46 8.98 -17.24
C ASP A 23 3.69 9.97 -16.09
N GLY A 24 3.43 9.54 -14.86
CA GLY A 24 3.43 10.37 -13.67
C GLY A 24 4.80 10.69 -13.08
N LEU A 25 5.71 11.25 -13.85
CA LEU A 25 6.99 11.77 -13.34
C LEU A 25 6.82 12.76 -12.17
N SER A 26 5.69 13.44 -12.06
CA SER A 26 5.41 14.37 -10.95
C SER A 26 4.97 13.67 -9.67
N TRP A 27 4.22 12.58 -9.77
CA TRP A 27 3.80 11.77 -8.63
C TRP A 27 4.99 11.05 -8.00
N GLN A 28 5.86 10.50 -8.82
CA GLN A 28 7.12 9.88 -8.43
C GLN A 28 7.98 10.80 -7.56
N LYS A 29 8.20 12.07 -7.96
CA LYS A 29 9.11 12.98 -7.26
C LYS A 29 8.71 13.32 -5.83
N SER A 30 7.42 13.43 -5.51
CA SER A 30 6.98 13.71 -4.13
C SER A 30 7.02 12.44 -3.27
N GLU A 31 6.70 11.29 -3.84
CA GLU A 31 6.76 10.01 -3.16
C GLU A 31 8.21 9.54 -2.95
N GLU A 32 9.12 9.76 -3.90
CA GLU A 32 10.56 9.48 -3.77
C GLU A 32 11.17 10.12 -2.52
N LYS A 33 10.78 11.36 -2.19
CA LYS A 33 11.27 12.04 -0.99
C LYS A 33 10.85 11.33 0.30
N VAL A 34 9.62 10.86 0.38
CA VAL A 34 9.15 10.13 1.57
C VAL A 34 9.66 8.70 1.57
N MET A 35 9.81 8.07 0.42
CA MET A 35 10.42 6.75 0.30
C MET A 35 11.90 6.73 0.69
N SER A 36 12.63 7.85 0.60
CA SER A 36 13.99 7.92 1.11
C SER A 36 14.08 7.63 2.61
N VAL A 37 13.06 8.00 3.37
CA VAL A 37 12.95 7.67 4.81
C VAL A 37 12.79 6.16 5.00
N ALA A 38 11.93 5.53 4.19
CA ALA A 38 11.74 4.08 4.22
C ALA A 38 13.02 3.33 3.85
N VAL A 39 13.68 3.76 2.77
CA VAL A 39 14.96 3.17 2.32
C VAL A 39 16.04 3.28 3.40
N ALA A 40 16.16 4.43 4.06
CA ALA A 40 17.11 4.61 5.17
C ALA A 40 16.79 3.64 6.33
N ALA A 41 15.50 3.51 6.71
CA ALA A 41 15.08 2.60 7.77
C ALA A 41 15.34 1.13 7.39
N VAL A 42 15.01 0.73 6.16
CA VAL A 42 15.28 -0.63 5.63
C VAL A 42 16.78 -0.91 5.63
N SER A 43 17.60 0.05 5.20
CA SER A 43 19.07 -0.11 5.19
C SER A 43 19.64 -0.23 6.60
N GLY A 44 19.00 0.36 7.60
CA GLY A 44 19.39 0.30 9.02
C GLY A 44 18.99 -0.99 9.75
N LEU A 45 18.23 -1.91 9.12
CA LEU A 45 17.91 -3.21 9.72
C LEU A 45 19.19 -4.04 9.92
N SER A 46 19.24 -4.76 11.05
CA SER A 46 20.39 -5.62 11.40
C SER A 46 20.58 -6.80 10.44
N THR A 47 19.51 -7.24 9.78
CA THR A 47 19.58 -8.26 8.73
C THR A 47 20.41 -7.74 7.56
N GLY A 48 21.46 -8.47 7.18
CA GLY A 48 22.29 -8.09 6.02
C GLY A 48 21.46 -8.03 4.73
N ARG A 49 21.79 -7.12 3.82
CA ARG A 49 21.03 -6.86 2.57
C ARG A 49 20.60 -8.13 1.84
N HIS A 50 21.53 -9.07 1.63
CA HIS A 50 21.29 -10.29 0.85
C HIS A 50 20.32 -11.29 1.51
N HIS A 51 20.10 -11.16 2.80
CA HIS A 51 19.16 -11.99 3.58
C HIS A 51 17.86 -11.26 3.85
N ARG A 52 17.82 -9.96 3.62
CA ARG A 52 16.64 -9.11 3.88
C ARG A 52 15.54 -9.38 2.86
N THR A 53 14.33 -9.56 3.35
CA THR A 53 13.15 -9.90 2.55
C THR A 53 12.11 -8.82 2.63
N LEU A 54 11.47 -8.51 1.49
CA LEU A 54 10.37 -7.57 1.39
C LEU A 54 9.15 -8.24 0.76
N LEU A 55 7.97 -7.99 1.33
CA LEU A 55 6.67 -8.32 0.75
C LEU A 55 6.01 -7.02 0.27
N ASP A 56 5.72 -6.90 -1.02
CA ASP A 56 4.97 -5.78 -1.61
C ASP A 56 3.51 -6.20 -1.84
N VAL A 57 2.58 -5.63 -1.06
CA VAL A 57 1.16 -5.99 -1.06
C VAL A 57 0.37 -5.02 -1.92
N GLY A 58 -0.17 -5.51 -3.03
CA GLY A 58 -0.81 -4.69 -4.07
C GLY A 58 0.25 -3.93 -4.87
N CYS A 59 1.22 -4.66 -5.39
CA CYS A 59 2.39 -4.07 -6.06
C CYS A 59 2.05 -3.35 -7.38
N GLY A 60 0.81 -3.50 -7.87
CA GLY A 60 0.43 -2.99 -9.18
C GLY A 60 1.32 -3.60 -10.25
N ILE A 61 2.02 -2.78 -10.98
CA ILE A 61 2.94 -3.17 -12.04
C ILE A 61 4.40 -3.19 -11.60
N GLY A 62 4.65 -3.15 -10.28
CA GLY A 62 5.99 -3.23 -9.70
C GLY A 62 6.72 -1.89 -9.60
N ARG A 63 6.01 -0.79 -9.47
CA ARG A 63 6.57 0.56 -9.38
C ARG A 63 7.62 0.70 -8.25
N MET A 64 7.39 0.05 -7.11
CA MET A 64 8.27 0.12 -5.94
C MET A 64 9.48 -0.82 -6.00
N PHE A 65 9.54 -1.74 -6.94
CA PHE A 65 10.66 -2.69 -7.03
C PHE A 65 12.01 -1.99 -7.17
N GLY A 66 12.08 -0.97 -8.06
CA GLY A 66 13.30 -0.21 -8.28
C GLY A 66 13.76 0.59 -7.08
N VAL A 67 12.84 0.99 -6.20
CA VAL A 67 13.15 1.75 -4.98
C VAL A 67 13.86 0.87 -3.94
N PHE A 68 13.44 -0.40 -3.81
CA PHE A 68 13.92 -1.27 -2.73
C PHE A 68 14.91 -2.34 -3.17
N ALA A 69 15.02 -2.64 -4.46
CA ALA A 69 15.84 -3.75 -4.94
C ALA A 69 17.31 -3.68 -4.53
N GLU A 70 17.88 -2.48 -4.40
CA GLU A 70 19.28 -2.33 -3.97
C GLU A 70 19.46 -2.46 -2.44
N HIS A 71 18.37 -2.57 -1.68
CA HIS A 71 18.35 -2.58 -0.22
C HIS A 71 17.92 -3.91 0.41
N VAL A 72 17.40 -4.83 -0.44
CA VAL A 72 16.95 -6.16 -0.01
C VAL A 72 17.51 -7.25 -0.93
N GLY A 73 17.54 -8.49 -0.47
CA GLY A 73 17.97 -9.63 -1.28
C GLY A 73 16.82 -10.29 -2.05
N ARG A 74 15.58 -10.09 -1.58
CA ARG A 74 14.39 -10.70 -2.19
C ARG A 74 13.18 -9.80 -2.01
N ILE A 75 12.36 -9.72 -3.06
CA ILE A 75 11.03 -9.11 -3.06
C ILE A 75 10.03 -10.17 -3.49
N ASP A 76 9.05 -10.45 -2.66
CA ASP A 76 7.83 -11.14 -3.04
C ASP A 76 6.74 -10.08 -3.21
N ALA A 77 6.00 -10.14 -4.31
CA ALA A 77 5.02 -9.11 -4.65
C ALA A 77 3.67 -9.75 -4.97
N LEU A 78 2.60 -9.14 -4.50
CA LEU A 78 1.23 -9.61 -4.66
C LEU A 78 0.42 -8.60 -5.47
N GLU A 79 -0.24 -9.07 -6.51
CA GLU A 79 -1.19 -8.27 -7.29
C GLU A 79 -2.36 -9.17 -7.70
N PRO A 80 -3.60 -8.86 -7.29
CA PRO A 80 -4.75 -9.68 -7.65
C PRO A 80 -5.16 -9.55 -9.12
N ASP A 81 -4.94 -8.39 -9.75
CA ASP A 81 -5.22 -8.22 -11.17
C ASP A 81 -4.14 -8.89 -12.01
N ARG A 82 -4.57 -9.79 -12.90
CA ARG A 82 -3.65 -10.59 -13.71
C ARG A 82 -2.82 -9.77 -14.68
N ASP A 83 -3.43 -8.80 -15.35
CA ASP A 83 -2.75 -8.00 -16.38
C ASP A 83 -1.68 -7.09 -15.73
N ARG A 84 -1.97 -6.58 -14.51
CA ARG A 84 -1.00 -5.84 -13.71
C ARG A 84 0.11 -6.74 -13.17
N ALA A 85 -0.23 -7.93 -12.70
CA ALA A 85 0.75 -8.92 -12.23
C ALA A 85 1.72 -9.34 -13.37
N ASP A 86 1.23 -9.54 -14.58
CA ASP A 86 2.05 -9.88 -15.76
C ASP A 86 3.02 -8.72 -16.12
N LYS A 87 2.56 -7.46 -16.00
CA LYS A 87 3.43 -6.27 -16.16
C LYS A 87 4.45 -6.18 -15.04
N ALA A 88 4.03 -6.39 -13.79
CA ALA A 88 4.93 -6.42 -12.63
C ALA A 88 6.00 -7.50 -12.79
N HIS A 89 5.63 -8.69 -13.28
CA HIS A 89 6.57 -9.77 -13.55
C HIS A 89 7.63 -9.37 -14.59
N SER A 90 7.20 -8.69 -15.65
CA SER A 90 8.11 -8.18 -16.69
C SER A 90 9.05 -7.09 -16.15
N GLN A 91 8.55 -6.19 -15.32
CA GLN A 91 9.33 -5.18 -14.63
C GLN A 91 10.31 -5.80 -13.63
N GLY A 92 9.84 -6.79 -12.86
CA GLY A 92 10.66 -7.52 -11.88
C GLY A 92 11.89 -8.14 -12.51
N ARG A 93 11.75 -8.83 -13.65
CA ARG A 93 12.87 -9.43 -14.37
C ARG A 93 13.94 -8.41 -14.77
N ARG A 94 13.52 -7.24 -15.29
CA ARG A 94 14.47 -6.17 -15.69
C ARG A 94 15.25 -5.63 -14.48
N ILE A 95 14.60 -5.53 -13.32
CA ILE A 95 15.24 -5.04 -12.10
C ILE A 95 16.15 -6.12 -11.53
N GLU A 96 15.72 -7.39 -11.52
CA GLU A 96 16.54 -8.52 -11.08
C GLU A 96 17.84 -8.63 -11.87
N GLU A 97 17.78 -8.54 -13.21
CA GLU A 97 18.96 -8.52 -14.09
C GLU A 97 19.93 -7.40 -13.74
N ARG A 98 19.43 -6.22 -13.36
CA ARG A 98 20.24 -5.05 -13.03
C ARG A 98 20.84 -5.09 -11.63
N THR A 99 20.10 -5.60 -10.65
CA THR A 99 20.44 -5.45 -9.22
C THR A 99 20.87 -6.75 -8.54
N GLY A 100 20.57 -7.90 -9.15
CA GLY A 100 20.74 -9.22 -8.57
C GLY A 100 19.75 -9.57 -7.47
N THR A 101 18.77 -8.71 -7.17
CA THR A 101 17.72 -8.95 -6.19
C THR A 101 16.67 -9.86 -6.77
N LYS A 102 16.34 -10.96 -6.11
CA LYS A 102 15.30 -11.87 -6.57
C LYS A 102 13.92 -11.24 -6.42
N ILE A 103 13.13 -11.24 -7.51
CA ILE A 103 11.78 -10.68 -7.52
C ILE A 103 10.79 -11.74 -7.99
N SER A 104 9.84 -12.09 -7.11
CA SER A 104 8.77 -13.05 -7.39
C SER A 104 7.43 -12.34 -7.33
N VAL A 105 6.67 -12.36 -8.42
CA VAL A 105 5.32 -11.80 -8.48
C VAL A 105 4.30 -12.93 -8.44
N ILE A 106 3.32 -12.81 -7.56
CA ILE A 106 2.24 -13.78 -7.37
C ILE A 106 0.94 -13.08 -7.73
N ASN A 107 0.21 -13.61 -8.71
CA ASN A 107 -1.15 -13.17 -8.99
C ASN A 107 -2.07 -13.65 -7.87
N GLY A 108 -2.36 -12.78 -6.92
CA GLY A 108 -3.14 -13.12 -5.74
C GLY A 108 -3.10 -12.05 -4.65
N THR A 109 -3.67 -12.39 -3.52
CA THR A 109 -3.75 -11.54 -2.32
C THR A 109 -2.80 -12.02 -1.22
N ILE A 110 -2.77 -11.32 -0.09
CA ILE A 110 -1.95 -11.72 1.08
C ILE A 110 -2.29 -13.14 1.59
N GLY A 111 -3.47 -13.64 1.29
CA GLY A 111 -3.87 -15.02 1.57
C GLY A 111 -3.12 -16.07 0.75
N SER A 112 -2.50 -15.69 -0.36
CA SER A 112 -1.69 -16.57 -1.22
C SER A 112 -0.31 -16.89 -0.62
N ILE A 113 0.12 -16.14 0.40
CA ILE A 113 1.37 -16.40 1.13
C ILE A 113 1.10 -17.34 2.31
N ALA A 114 1.93 -18.36 2.48
CA ALA A 114 1.83 -19.27 3.61
C ALA A 114 1.90 -18.50 4.95
N LYS A 115 1.06 -18.92 5.92
CA LYS A 115 0.83 -18.14 7.17
C LYS A 115 2.07 -17.96 8.02
N ASP A 116 3.01 -18.88 7.95
CA ASP A 116 4.27 -18.91 8.70
C ASP A 116 5.42 -18.13 8.02
N THR A 117 5.23 -17.74 6.76
CA THR A 117 6.22 -16.91 6.04
C THR A 117 6.31 -15.53 6.66
N LYS A 118 7.51 -15.11 7.03
CA LYS A 118 7.82 -13.81 7.63
C LYS A 118 8.77 -13.01 6.77
N TYR A 119 8.66 -11.68 6.88
CA TYR A 119 9.44 -10.71 6.13
C TYR A 119 10.05 -9.68 7.08
N ASP A 120 11.21 -9.16 6.71
CA ASP A 120 11.83 -8.02 7.41
C ASP A 120 11.09 -6.72 7.11
N VAL A 121 10.50 -6.62 5.91
CA VAL A 121 9.77 -5.45 5.44
C VAL A 121 8.46 -5.90 4.77
N VAL A 122 7.37 -5.23 5.10
CA VAL A 122 6.11 -5.31 4.35
C VAL A 122 5.80 -3.90 3.83
N LEU A 123 5.52 -3.80 2.56
CA LEU A 123 5.14 -2.56 1.87
C LEU A 123 3.70 -2.67 1.36
N SER A 124 2.95 -1.60 1.48
CA SER A 124 1.68 -1.43 0.77
C SER A 124 1.51 0.04 0.37
N SER A 125 1.49 0.30 -0.92
CA SER A 125 1.41 1.64 -1.47
C SER A 125 0.09 1.84 -2.20
N HIS A 126 -0.75 2.74 -1.66
CA HIS A 126 -2.04 3.13 -2.25
C HIS A 126 -3.01 1.95 -2.50
N VAL A 127 -3.15 1.07 -1.51
CA VAL A 127 -4.05 -0.09 -1.58
C VAL A 127 -5.25 0.07 -0.64
N ILE A 128 -4.99 0.38 0.64
CA ILE A 128 -6.03 0.30 1.68
C ILE A 128 -7.17 1.29 1.48
N GLN A 129 -6.94 2.41 0.79
CA GLN A 129 -7.97 3.41 0.49
C GLN A 129 -9.07 2.90 -0.44
N HIS A 130 -8.83 1.80 -1.15
CA HIS A 130 -9.79 1.19 -2.07
C HIS A 130 -10.56 0.02 -1.45
N LEU A 131 -10.31 -0.27 -0.17
CA LEU A 131 -10.94 -1.38 0.53
C LEU A 131 -12.06 -0.89 1.44
N GLY A 132 -13.08 -1.72 1.62
CA GLY A 132 -14.07 -1.50 2.68
C GLY A 132 -13.40 -1.39 4.06
N SER A 133 -14.06 -0.72 5.00
CA SER A 133 -13.45 -0.37 6.29
C SER A 133 -12.90 -1.59 7.03
N ARG A 134 -13.71 -2.67 7.09
CA ARG A 134 -13.29 -3.92 7.73
C ARG A 134 -12.13 -4.59 6.99
N GLN A 135 -12.14 -4.61 5.67
CA GLN A 135 -11.10 -5.23 4.86
C GLN A 135 -9.78 -4.47 4.97
N ALA A 136 -9.81 -3.14 5.10
CA ALA A 136 -8.61 -2.33 5.35
C ALA A 136 -7.96 -2.71 6.71
N GLU A 137 -8.75 -2.83 7.78
CA GLU A 137 -8.27 -3.28 9.09
C GLU A 137 -7.71 -4.71 9.05
N GLU A 138 -8.43 -5.63 8.39
CA GLU A 138 -8.00 -7.03 8.22
C GLU A 138 -6.69 -7.11 7.44
N LEU A 139 -6.51 -6.25 6.41
CA LEU A 139 -5.27 -6.22 5.63
C LEU A 139 -4.09 -5.68 6.45
N VAL A 140 -4.27 -4.59 7.21
CA VAL A 140 -3.22 -4.06 8.09
C VAL A 140 -2.78 -5.12 9.11
N ARG A 141 -3.73 -5.84 9.70
CA ARG A 141 -3.43 -6.96 10.61
C ARG A 141 -2.69 -8.08 9.90
N ALA A 142 -3.16 -8.49 8.72
CA ALA A 142 -2.52 -9.56 7.95
C ALA A 142 -1.10 -9.18 7.53
N MET A 143 -0.86 -7.92 7.16
CA MET A 143 0.49 -7.41 6.87
C MET A 143 1.39 -7.45 8.11
N SER A 144 0.88 -7.02 9.27
CA SER A 144 1.60 -7.13 10.54
C SER A 144 1.94 -8.58 10.91
N ASP A 145 1.01 -9.51 10.64
CA ASP A 145 1.23 -10.94 10.88
C ASP A 145 2.31 -11.54 9.96
N ARG A 146 2.65 -10.88 8.87
CA ARG A 146 3.75 -11.29 7.98
C ARG A 146 5.11 -10.68 8.37
N LEU A 147 5.16 -9.78 9.33
CA LEU A 147 6.41 -9.21 9.79
C LEU A 147 7.11 -10.09 10.82
N CYS A 148 8.44 -10.13 10.72
CA CYS A 148 9.29 -10.53 11.83
C CYS A 148 9.14 -9.49 12.97
N THR A 149 9.43 -9.89 14.21
CA THR A 149 9.58 -8.94 15.31
C THR A 149 10.71 -7.95 14.99
N GLY A 150 10.44 -6.65 15.14
CA GLY A 150 11.36 -5.59 14.73
C GLY A 150 11.32 -5.27 13.22
N GLY A 151 10.55 -6.01 12.45
CA GLY A 151 10.33 -5.74 11.02
C GLY A 151 9.51 -4.48 10.78
N LEU A 152 9.57 -3.94 9.58
CA LEU A 152 9.00 -2.65 9.20
C LEU A 152 7.77 -2.82 8.32
N LEU A 153 6.66 -2.13 8.66
CA LEU A 153 5.55 -1.87 7.75
C LEU A 153 5.72 -0.48 7.15
N ILE A 154 5.77 -0.40 5.82
CA ILE A 154 5.76 0.83 5.05
C ILE A 154 4.38 0.94 4.40
N LEU A 155 3.64 2.00 4.72
CA LEU A 155 2.29 2.23 4.23
C LEU A 155 2.18 3.62 3.62
N THR A 156 1.67 3.73 2.39
CA THR A 156 1.20 4.99 1.83
C THR A 156 -0.27 4.88 1.47
N THR A 157 -1.00 5.96 1.72
CA THR A 157 -2.45 6.03 1.45
C THR A 157 -2.90 7.48 1.30
N THR A 158 -4.11 7.69 0.82
CA THR A 158 -4.76 9.00 0.79
C THR A 158 -5.01 9.52 2.20
N TYR A 159 -4.89 10.84 2.37
CA TYR A 159 -4.83 11.49 3.68
C TYR A 159 -5.82 12.65 3.80
N ALA A 160 -6.56 12.69 4.90
CA ALA A 160 -7.44 13.77 5.30
C ALA A 160 -6.71 14.70 6.30
N CYS A 161 -6.04 15.73 5.78
CA CYS A 161 -5.16 16.60 6.58
C CYS A 161 -5.87 17.41 7.68
N ASP A 162 -7.19 17.55 7.61
CA ASP A 162 -8.03 18.18 8.63
C ASP A 162 -8.59 17.18 9.66
N GLY A 163 -8.19 15.92 9.58
CA GLY A 163 -8.65 14.84 10.46
C GLY A 163 -10.07 14.35 10.17
N GLN A 164 -10.75 14.89 9.15
CA GLN A 164 -12.09 14.48 8.77
C GLN A 164 -12.04 13.52 7.59
N GLU A 165 -12.33 12.27 7.83
CA GLU A 165 -12.38 11.27 6.78
C GLU A 165 -13.41 11.60 5.71
N ARG A 166 -13.08 11.25 4.48
CA ARG A 166 -13.93 11.47 3.33
C ARG A 166 -13.95 10.23 2.46
N PHE A 167 -15.11 10.01 1.86
CA PHE A 167 -15.36 8.86 1.03
C PHE A 167 -15.80 9.33 -0.35
N TYR A 168 -15.24 8.71 -1.38
CA TYR A 168 -15.50 9.06 -2.77
C TYR A 168 -15.79 7.80 -3.58
N SER A 169 -16.65 7.97 -4.59
CA SER A 169 -16.81 7.09 -5.73
C SER A 169 -16.13 7.74 -6.91
N GLU A 170 -15.21 7.05 -7.55
CA GLU A 170 -14.46 7.56 -8.68
C GLU A 170 -14.74 6.75 -9.93
N SER A 171 -15.07 7.43 -11.00
CA SER A 171 -15.36 6.85 -12.30
C SER A 171 -14.69 7.65 -13.42
N TRP A 172 -14.65 7.07 -14.61
CA TRP A 172 -14.05 7.65 -15.79
C TRP A 172 -15.06 7.66 -16.94
N ASP A 173 -15.38 8.85 -17.50
CA ASP A 173 -16.32 8.97 -18.61
C ASP A 173 -15.66 8.90 -20.00
N GLY A 174 -14.38 8.56 -20.05
CA GLY A 174 -13.57 8.49 -21.27
C GLY A 174 -12.76 9.77 -21.54
N LYS A 175 -12.97 10.85 -20.78
CA LYS A 175 -12.27 12.14 -20.92
C LYS A 175 -11.79 12.70 -19.59
N VAL A 176 -12.60 12.56 -18.55
CA VAL A 176 -12.36 13.19 -17.25
C VAL A 176 -12.64 12.19 -16.13
N ARG A 177 -11.77 12.17 -15.13
CA ARG A 177 -12.03 11.49 -13.87
C ARG A 177 -13.12 12.25 -13.12
N LYS A 178 -14.17 11.54 -12.77
CA LYS A 178 -15.22 12.05 -11.89
C LYS A 178 -14.97 11.51 -10.50
N SER A 179 -14.90 12.40 -9.53
CA SER A 179 -14.80 12.06 -8.11
C SER A 179 -16.01 12.65 -7.39
N VAL A 180 -16.88 11.80 -6.89
CA VAL A 180 -18.12 12.19 -6.21
C VAL A 180 -17.96 11.83 -4.73
N ARG A 181 -18.15 12.84 -3.85
CA ARG A 181 -18.18 12.58 -2.42
C ARG A 181 -19.46 11.82 -2.06
N ILE A 182 -19.30 10.75 -1.30
CA ILE A 182 -20.39 9.85 -0.89
C ILE A 182 -20.39 9.64 0.63
N THR A 183 -21.43 9.01 1.15
CA THR A 183 -21.52 8.61 2.56
C THR A 183 -20.64 7.36 2.84
N PRO A 184 -20.29 7.08 4.10
CA PRO A 184 -19.61 5.83 4.45
C PRO A 184 -20.40 4.58 4.02
N GLU A 185 -21.72 4.61 4.13
CA GLU A 185 -22.62 3.50 3.76
C GLU A 185 -22.60 3.28 2.24
N ASP A 186 -22.61 4.35 1.46
CA ASP A 186 -22.50 4.28 0.00
C ASP A 186 -21.11 3.79 -0.43
N PHE A 187 -20.06 4.16 0.29
CA PHE A 187 -18.71 3.66 0.04
C PHE A 187 -18.63 2.13 0.21
N GLU A 188 -19.19 1.59 1.28
CA GLU A 188 -19.24 0.14 1.49
C GLU A 188 -20.07 -0.56 0.40
N ARG A 189 -21.10 0.11 -0.14
CA ARG A 189 -21.88 -0.40 -1.27
C ARG A 189 -21.06 -0.40 -2.55
N VAL A 190 -20.42 0.73 -2.91
CA VAL A 190 -19.56 0.85 -4.09
C VAL A 190 -18.43 -0.19 -4.06
N TYR A 191 -17.79 -0.35 -2.90
CA TYR A 191 -16.77 -1.37 -2.69
C TYR A 191 -17.30 -2.80 -2.97
N ARG A 192 -18.47 -3.12 -2.46
CA ARG A 192 -19.06 -4.46 -2.62
C ARG A 192 -19.55 -4.74 -4.02
N ASP A 193 -20.17 -3.74 -4.64
CA ASP A 193 -20.81 -3.87 -5.95
C ASP A 193 -19.81 -3.76 -7.11
N GLY A 194 -18.63 -3.17 -6.87
CA GLY A 194 -17.55 -3.04 -7.85
C GLY A 194 -17.91 -2.16 -9.06
N THR A 195 -18.86 -1.22 -8.89
CA THR A 195 -19.36 -0.36 -9.99
C THR A 195 -18.40 0.77 -10.33
N ASP A 196 -17.78 1.34 -9.32
CA ASP A 196 -16.83 2.45 -9.39
C ASP A 196 -15.62 2.14 -8.49
N LEU A 197 -14.57 2.94 -8.60
CA LEU A 197 -13.42 2.82 -7.69
C LEU A 197 -13.72 3.55 -6.37
N PRO A 198 -13.86 2.83 -5.24
CA PRO A 198 -14.01 3.44 -3.94
C PRO A 198 -12.69 4.07 -3.50
N VAL A 199 -12.75 5.29 -2.96
CA VAL A 199 -11.58 5.97 -2.38
C VAL A 199 -11.94 6.56 -1.03
N ARG A 200 -11.22 6.16 0.02
CA ARG A 200 -11.33 6.72 1.37
C ARG A 200 -10.10 7.55 1.68
N MET A 201 -10.29 8.80 2.08
CA MET A 201 -9.24 9.63 2.67
C MET A 201 -9.21 9.39 4.17
N PHE A 202 -8.12 8.84 4.65
CA PHE A 202 -7.97 8.46 6.06
C PHE A 202 -7.51 9.62 6.93
N ALA A 203 -8.08 9.73 8.13
CA ALA A 203 -7.47 10.49 9.20
C ALA A 203 -6.22 9.76 9.72
N GLU A 204 -5.22 10.50 10.19
CA GLU A 204 -4.00 9.92 10.78
C GLU A 204 -4.35 9.00 11.96
N GLU A 205 -5.28 9.43 12.81
CA GLU A 205 -5.73 8.67 13.98
C GLU A 205 -6.28 7.30 13.61
N THR A 206 -7.03 7.20 12.51
CA THR A 206 -7.60 5.92 12.05
C THR A 206 -6.49 4.94 11.65
N ILE A 207 -5.52 5.38 10.87
CA ILE A 207 -4.39 4.53 10.45
C ILE A 207 -3.55 4.11 11.67
N THR A 208 -3.27 5.04 12.56
CA THR A 208 -2.49 4.79 13.78
C THR A 208 -3.20 3.75 14.67
N LYS A 209 -4.51 3.89 14.87
CA LYS A 209 -5.31 2.96 15.66
C LYS A 209 -5.37 1.55 15.03
N MET A 210 -5.54 1.46 13.70
CA MET A 210 -5.45 0.18 12.99
C MET A 210 -4.11 -0.50 13.23
N ALA A 211 -3.02 0.26 13.13
CA ALA A 211 -1.66 -0.21 13.32
C ALA A 211 -1.40 -0.67 14.77
N GLU A 212 -1.80 0.11 15.77
CA GLU A 212 -1.68 -0.23 17.19
C GLU A 212 -2.43 -1.53 17.52
N THR A 213 -3.65 -1.68 17.00
CA THR A 213 -4.45 -2.91 17.15
C THR A 213 -3.75 -4.13 16.54
N ALA A 214 -2.91 -3.91 15.55
CA ALA A 214 -2.09 -4.93 14.90
C ALA A 214 -0.68 -5.09 15.53
N SER A 215 -0.42 -4.51 16.72
CA SER A 215 0.88 -4.52 17.41
C SER A 215 2.00 -3.88 16.56
N LEU A 216 1.67 -2.77 15.94
CA LEU A 216 2.59 -1.93 15.18
C LEU A 216 2.73 -0.58 15.86
N ARG A 217 3.95 -0.11 16.04
CA ARG A 217 4.26 1.20 16.62
C ARG A 217 4.72 2.15 15.52
N LEU A 218 4.13 3.34 15.48
CA LEU A 218 4.51 4.39 14.54
C LEU A 218 5.94 4.87 14.81
N VAL A 219 6.76 4.92 13.77
CA VAL A 219 8.15 5.41 13.80
C VAL A 219 8.27 6.74 13.06
N ALA A 220 7.61 6.86 11.92
CA ALA A 220 7.60 8.09 11.15
C ALA A 220 6.27 8.28 10.43
N PHE A 221 5.84 9.53 10.37
CA PHE A 221 4.70 10.00 9.60
C PHE A 221 5.13 11.19 8.74
N ARG A 222 4.73 11.20 7.47
CA ARG A 222 5.02 12.29 6.54
C ARG A 222 3.86 12.46 5.56
N PRO A 223 3.09 13.55 5.67
CA PRO A 223 2.16 13.92 4.61
C PRO A 223 2.93 14.40 3.37
N PHE A 224 2.41 14.09 2.19
CA PHE A 224 2.99 14.52 0.94
C PHE A 224 1.93 14.82 -0.12
N HIS A 225 2.34 15.50 -1.18
CA HIS A 225 1.46 15.79 -2.31
C HIS A 225 1.67 14.76 -3.40
N GLY A 226 0.71 13.86 -3.57
CA GLY A 226 0.58 13.08 -4.79
C GLY A 226 0.00 13.99 -5.88
N LYS A 227 0.81 14.53 -6.78
CA LYS A 227 0.28 15.23 -7.97
C LYS A 227 0.06 14.22 -9.08
N ILE A 228 -1.18 14.11 -9.54
CA ILE A 228 -1.48 13.54 -10.85
C ILE A 228 -1.44 14.70 -11.83
N ASP A 229 -0.55 14.65 -12.82
CA ASP A 229 -0.40 15.73 -13.80
C ASP A 229 -1.74 16.02 -14.51
N GLY A 230 -2.06 17.30 -14.63
CA GLY A 230 -3.23 17.81 -15.36
C GLY A 230 -4.46 18.12 -14.53
N GLN A 231 -4.52 17.78 -13.24
CA GLN A 231 -5.63 18.20 -12.39
C GLN A 231 -5.22 19.37 -11.48
N ARG A 232 -5.60 20.59 -11.85
CA ARG A 232 -5.68 21.71 -10.91
C ARG A 232 -6.90 21.49 -10.03
N THR A 233 -6.69 21.20 -8.74
CA THR A 233 -7.75 21.21 -7.75
C THR A 233 -7.65 22.50 -6.93
N GLU A 234 -8.78 23.06 -6.54
CA GLU A 234 -8.88 24.28 -5.73
C GLU A 234 -8.15 24.22 -4.38
N HIS A 235 -7.58 23.07 -4.02
CA HIS A 235 -6.87 22.79 -2.76
C HIS A 235 -5.39 22.47 -2.98
N GLU A 236 -4.72 23.12 -3.92
CA GLU A 236 -3.30 22.84 -4.31
C GLU A 236 -2.29 22.94 -3.16
N HIS A 237 -2.66 23.41 -1.97
CA HIS A 237 -1.73 23.64 -0.86
C HIS A 237 -1.77 22.61 0.27
N GLN A 238 -2.71 21.67 0.26
CA GLN A 238 -2.84 20.67 1.32
C GLN A 238 -2.40 19.27 0.87
N PRO A 239 -1.59 18.55 1.67
CA PRO A 239 -1.21 17.19 1.33
C PRO A 239 -2.45 16.28 1.28
N ARG A 240 -2.51 15.43 0.26
CA ARG A 240 -3.61 14.48 0.04
C ARG A 240 -3.20 13.03 0.27
N ASP A 241 -1.92 12.80 0.46
CA ASP A 241 -1.36 11.48 0.71
C ASP A 241 -0.47 11.52 1.94
N ALA A 242 -0.32 10.39 2.58
CA ALA A 242 0.55 10.24 3.73
C ALA A 242 1.36 8.94 3.65
N PHE A 243 2.56 9.05 4.15
CA PHE A 243 3.50 7.97 4.38
C PHE A 243 3.55 7.67 5.86
N TYR A 244 3.48 6.39 6.18
CA TYR A 244 3.63 5.86 7.53
C TYR A 244 4.72 4.80 7.54
N LEU A 245 5.57 4.85 8.53
CA LEU A 245 6.53 3.81 8.84
C LEU A 245 6.24 3.28 10.24
N PHE A 246 5.97 1.99 10.33
CA PHE A 246 5.73 1.31 11.60
C PHE A 246 6.79 0.24 11.84
N VAL A 247 7.01 -0.08 13.11
CA VAL A 247 7.82 -1.24 13.53
C VAL A 247 6.94 -2.25 14.23
N LYS A 248 7.14 -3.54 13.94
CA LYS A 248 6.46 -4.64 14.62
C LYS A 248 7.02 -4.83 16.02
N GLU A 249 6.20 -4.64 17.02
CA GLU A 249 6.55 -4.87 18.40
C GLU A 249 6.55 -6.35 18.77
N GLN A 250 7.33 -6.72 19.78
CA GLN A 250 7.16 -8.01 20.43
C GLN A 250 5.78 -8.05 21.07
N GLY A 251 4.96 -9.01 20.70
CA GLY A 251 3.72 -9.24 21.40
C GLY A 251 4.01 -9.40 22.90
N ASN A 252 3.43 -8.56 23.74
CA ASN A 252 3.42 -8.78 25.17
C ASN A 252 2.83 -10.16 25.41
N LYS A 253 3.69 -11.16 25.69
CA LYS A 253 3.21 -12.38 26.32
C LYS A 253 2.68 -11.91 27.67
N SER A 254 1.36 -11.80 27.79
CA SER A 254 0.72 -11.64 29.09
C SER A 254 1.37 -12.69 30.00
N VAL A 255 2.09 -12.22 31.00
CA VAL A 255 2.52 -13.05 32.12
C VAL A 255 1.22 -13.59 32.70
N LYS A 256 0.87 -14.85 32.34
CA LYS A 256 -0.12 -15.59 33.10
C LYS A 256 0.46 -15.62 34.51
N GLU A 257 -0.16 -14.86 35.42
CA GLU A 257 0.07 -15.01 36.83
C GLU A 257 0.00 -16.49 37.15
N VAL A 258 1.13 -17.03 37.51
CA VAL A 258 1.20 -18.34 38.16
C VAL A 258 0.63 -18.08 39.54
N GLY A 259 -0.70 -18.27 39.65
CA GLY A 259 -1.42 -18.26 40.91
C GLY A 259 -0.84 -19.38 41.78
N ARG A 260 -0.38 -18.95 42.92
CA ARG A 260 -0.06 -19.82 44.04
C ARG A 260 -1.33 -20.45 44.61
#